data_eb9541a8bbc93c8635a1352d2d1ab2d3
#
_entry.id   eb9541a8bbc93c8635a1352d2d1ab2d3
#
_cell.length_a   1.000
_cell.length_b   1.000
_cell.length_c   1.000
_cell.angle_alpha   90.00
_cell.angle_beta   90.00
_cell.angle_gamma   90.00
#
_symmetry.space_group_name_H-M   'P 1'
#
loop_
_entity.id
_entity.type
_entity.pdbx_description
1 polymer ?
#
loop_
_entity_poly.entity_id
_entity_poly.type
_entity_poly.pdbx_seq_one_letter_code
_entity_poly.pdbx_strand_id
1 'polypeptide(L)'
;GLIGFPIILLCIGIAFGGDLSTINPGIAAPARYIYTMAEDGALPKFLGKIHPKYKTPYIAVIAVGVINFILIATGSIDYIASVSLISLAICYMIGCLSYIGLKKKYPDMKRPYKAPLGVVGCVVTIVLYVFMLIFADKMALLTSGIITVACIIFYYLYSHKKEFKMPSIEEEIGIIEEPDGETKKKMDKQYNIWKVCTIIVTCIALGIYIIPMIVK
;
A
#
# COMPACT_ATOMS: atom_id res chain seq x y z
N GLY A 1 -7.07 36.64 22.26
CA GLY A 1 -5.77 37.07 22.10
C GLY A 1 -5.25 37.18 20.67
N LEU A 2 -4.36 38.13 20.41
CA LEU A 2 -3.76 38.44 19.11
C LEU A 2 -2.99 37.24 18.47
N ILE A 3 -2.57 36.28 19.25
CA ILE A 3 -1.77 35.09 18.79
C ILE A 3 -2.69 33.94 18.32
N GLY A 4 -3.92 33.86 18.82
CA GLY A 4 -4.83 32.75 18.48
C GLY A 4 -5.34 32.79 17.03
N PHE A 5 -5.61 33.99 16.50
CA PHE A 5 -6.17 34.16 15.14
C PHE A 5 -5.21 33.66 14.03
N PRO A 6 -3.93 34.05 14.00
CA PRO A 6 -3.01 33.55 12.98
C PRO A 6 -2.75 32.01 13.11
N ILE A 7 -2.78 31.44 14.31
CA ILE A 7 -2.65 29.99 14.49
C ILE A 7 -3.87 29.27 13.92
N ILE A 8 -5.08 29.76 14.14
CA ILE A 8 -6.31 29.19 13.58
C ILE A 8 -6.28 29.23 12.05
N LEU A 9 -5.88 30.38 11.44
CA LEU A 9 -5.73 30.47 9.99
C LEU A 9 -4.70 29.50 9.44
N LEU A 10 -3.59 29.32 10.13
CA LEU A 10 -2.55 28.36 9.76
C LEU A 10 -3.06 26.92 9.85
N CYS A 11 -3.79 26.56 10.91
CA CYS A 11 -4.41 25.24 11.05
C CYS A 11 -5.44 24.98 9.95
N ILE A 12 -6.29 25.95 9.63
CA ILE A 12 -7.24 25.86 8.53
C ILE A 12 -6.51 25.68 7.20
N GLY A 13 -5.48 26.48 6.93
CA GLY A 13 -4.68 26.38 5.70
C GLY A 13 -4.01 25.02 5.54
N ILE A 14 -3.45 24.46 6.61
CA ILE A 14 -2.81 23.12 6.62
C ILE A 14 -3.88 22.05 6.39
N ALA A 15 -5.02 22.11 7.07
CA ALA A 15 -6.09 21.13 6.93
C ALA A 15 -6.62 21.12 5.49
N PHE A 16 -7.08 22.29 4.98
CA PHE A 16 -7.60 22.37 3.60
C PHE A 16 -6.54 22.03 2.55
N GLY A 17 -5.32 22.54 2.70
CA GLY A 17 -4.23 22.27 1.75
C GLY A 17 -3.82 20.80 1.75
N GLY A 18 -3.78 20.16 2.92
CA GLY A 18 -3.50 18.74 3.08
C GLY A 18 -4.56 17.86 2.43
N ASP A 19 -5.83 18.13 2.73
CA ASP A 19 -6.96 17.37 2.20
C ASP A 19 -7.07 17.50 0.68
N LEU A 20 -6.98 18.71 0.13
CA LEU A 20 -7.03 18.95 -1.31
C LEU A 20 -5.86 18.26 -2.04
N SER A 21 -4.66 18.29 -1.45
CA SER A 21 -3.50 17.60 -2.05
C SER A 21 -3.64 16.08 -2.02
N THR A 22 -4.39 15.52 -1.08
CA THR A 22 -4.59 14.07 -0.89
C THR A 22 -5.68 13.52 -1.81
N ILE A 23 -6.69 14.31 -2.17
CA ILE A 23 -7.78 13.89 -3.06
C ILE A 23 -7.26 13.47 -4.43
N ASN A 24 -6.34 14.23 -5.00
CA ASN A 24 -5.81 13.93 -6.34
C ASN A 24 -5.10 12.57 -6.41
N PRO A 25 -4.08 12.25 -5.60
CA PRO A 25 -3.49 10.94 -5.60
C PRO A 25 -4.45 9.84 -5.12
N GLY A 26 -5.42 10.15 -4.26
CA GLY A 26 -6.46 9.22 -3.81
C GLY A 26 -7.37 8.71 -4.93
N ILE A 27 -7.52 9.45 -6.03
CA ILE A 27 -8.24 9.01 -7.23
C ILE A 27 -7.27 8.50 -8.30
N ALA A 28 -6.15 9.16 -8.50
CA ALA A 28 -5.23 8.86 -9.58
C ALA A 28 -4.48 7.53 -9.38
N ALA A 29 -4.09 7.19 -8.14
CA ALA A 29 -3.37 5.97 -7.87
C ALA A 29 -4.24 4.71 -8.09
N PRO A 30 -5.45 4.58 -7.51
CA PRO A 30 -6.33 3.44 -7.79
C PRO A 30 -6.68 3.30 -9.27
N ALA A 31 -6.89 4.42 -9.97
CA ALA A 31 -7.17 4.39 -11.42
C ALA A 31 -6.00 3.82 -12.23
N ARG A 32 -4.76 4.09 -11.84
CA ARG A 32 -3.57 3.50 -12.47
C ARG A 32 -3.45 2.00 -12.18
N TYR A 33 -3.76 1.56 -10.95
CA TYR A 33 -3.80 0.13 -10.65
C TYR A 33 -4.84 -0.61 -11.50
N ILE A 34 -6.04 -0.06 -11.64
CA ILE A 34 -7.07 -0.63 -12.50
C ILE A 34 -6.60 -0.68 -13.97
N TYR A 35 -5.93 0.37 -14.44
CA TYR A 35 -5.37 0.43 -15.78
C TYR A 35 -4.33 -0.67 -16.02
N THR A 36 -3.32 -0.78 -15.16
CA THR A 36 -2.28 -1.83 -15.27
C THR A 36 -2.88 -3.22 -15.21
N MET A 37 -3.79 -3.48 -14.28
CA MET A 37 -4.48 -4.77 -14.18
C MET A 37 -5.32 -5.08 -15.45
N ALA A 38 -5.86 -4.08 -16.13
CA ALA A 38 -6.59 -4.26 -17.38
C ALA A 38 -5.63 -4.51 -18.56
N GLU A 39 -4.46 -3.89 -18.60
CA GLU A 39 -3.40 -4.17 -19.58
C GLU A 39 -2.84 -5.58 -19.42
N ASP A 40 -2.56 -5.99 -18.19
CA ASP A 40 -2.09 -7.34 -17.86
C ASP A 40 -3.16 -8.42 -18.13
N GLY A 41 -4.39 -8.04 -18.40
CA GLY A 41 -5.50 -8.96 -18.68
C GLY A 41 -6.20 -9.48 -17.42
N ALA A 42 -5.83 -9.03 -16.23
CA ALA A 42 -6.48 -9.37 -14.97
C ALA A 42 -7.89 -8.76 -14.84
N LEU A 43 -8.11 -7.61 -15.49
CA LEU A 43 -9.40 -6.93 -15.58
C LEU A 43 -9.87 -6.82 -17.03
N PRO A 44 -11.17 -6.52 -17.25
CA PRO A 44 -11.69 -6.29 -18.60
C PRO A 44 -10.97 -5.14 -19.32
N LYS A 45 -10.56 -5.36 -20.57
CA LYS A 45 -9.76 -4.41 -21.39
C LYS A 45 -10.40 -3.02 -21.55
N PHE A 46 -11.72 -2.90 -21.42
CA PHE A 46 -12.37 -1.59 -21.54
C PHE A 46 -11.98 -0.61 -20.43
N LEU A 47 -11.62 -1.13 -19.23
CA LEU A 47 -11.14 -0.33 -18.10
C LEU A 47 -9.75 0.29 -18.35
N GLY A 48 -8.97 -0.32 -19.25
CA GLY A 48 -7.66 0.17 -19.66
C GLY A 48 -7.67 1.23 -20.77
N LYS A 49 -8.83 1.75 -21.20
CA LYS A 49 -8.89 2.77 -22.26
C LYS A 49 -8.30 4.09 -21.81
N ILE A 50 -7.33 4.59 -22.59
CA ILE A 50 -6.66 5.87 -22.38
C ILE A 50 -7.38 6.97 -23.18
N HIS A 51 -7.55 8.14 -22.57
CA HIS A 51 -8.10 9.30 -23.24
C HIS A 51 -7.12 9.85 -24.30
N PRO A 52 -7.51 10.07 -25.57
CA PRO A 52 -6.59 10.44 -26.64
C PRO A 52 -5.86 11.76 -26.40
N LYS A 53 -6.52 12.75 -25.80
CA LYS A 53 -5.95 14.07 -25.52
C LYS A 53 -5.16 14.13 -24.21
N TYR A 54 -5.72 13.60 -23.12
CA TYR A 54 -5.15 13.75 -21.77
C TYR A 54 -4.23 12.60 -21.36
N LYS A 55 -4.15 11.52 -22.17
CA LYS A 55 -3.31 10.34 -21.89
C LYS A 55 -3.53 9.72 -20.50
N THR A 56 -4.75 9.84 -19.96
CA THR A 56 -5.16 9.29 -18.67
C THR A 56 -6.18 8.17 -18.84
N PRO A 57 -6.24 7.15 -17.97
CA PRO A 57 -7.23 6.07 -18.03
C PRO A 57 -8.60 6.56 -17.53
N TYR A 58 -9.32 7.28 -18.38
CA TYR A 58 -10.53 8.00 -18.01
C TYR A 58 -11.66 7.09 -17.48
N ILE A 59 -11.81 5.89 -18.04
CA ILE A 59 -12.84 4.94 -17.57
C ILE A 59 -12.51 4.47 -16.14
N ALA A 60 -11.25 4.16 -15.86
CA ALA A 60 -10.82 3.78 -14.52
C ALA A 60 -11.01 4.93 -13.52
N VAL A 61 -10.71 6.16 -13.92
CA VAL A 61 -10.94 7.35 -13.06
C VAL A 61 -12.42 7.53 -12.75
N ILE A 62 -13.29 7.41 -13.75
CA ILE A 62 -14.75 7.50 -13.56
C ILE A 62 -15.24 6.38 -12.64
N ALA A 63 -14.78 5.14 -12.85
CA ALA A 63 -15.16 4.01 -12.01
C ALA A 63 -14.78 4.22 -10.54
N VAL A 64 -13.55 4.66 -10.26
CA VAL A 64 -13.09 5.01 -8.91
C VAL A 64 -13.94 6.14 -8.33
N GLY A 65 -14.20 7.19 -9.11
CA GLY A 65 -15.02 8.33 -8.68
C GLY A 65 -16.44 7.92 -8.30
N VAL A 66 -17.09 7.09 -9.12
CA VAL A 66 -18.44 6.58 -8.84
C VAL A 66 -18.47 5.72 -7.59
N ILE A 67 -17.52 4.80 -7.43
CA ILE A 67 -17.42 3.96 -6.22
C ILE A 67 -17.25 4.83 -4.97
N ASN A 68 -16.34 5.80 -5.00
CA ASN A 68 -16.13 6.72 -3.89
C ASN A 68 -17.38 7.54 -3.58
N PHE A 69 -18.08 8.03 -4.60
CA PHE A 69 -19.33 8.77 -4.41
C PHE A 69 -20.41 7.92 -3.73
N ILE A 70 -20.59 6.69 -4.18
CA ILE A 70 -21.55 5.75 -3.56
C ILE A 70 -21.18 5.50 -2.09
N LEU A 71 -19.88 5.25 -1.80
CA LEU A 71 -19.42 5.01 -0.43
C LEU A 71 -19.66 6.23 0.47
N ILE A 72 -19.34 7.43 0.02
CA ILE A 72 -19.59 8.67 0.77
C ILE A 72 -21.09 8.88 1.01
N ALA A 73 -21.94 8.56 0.04
CA ALA A 73 -23.38 8.68 0.17
C ALA A 73 -24.00 7.79 1.27
N THR A 74 -23.29 6.73 1.69
CA THR A 74 -23.72 5.90 2.85
C THR A 74 -23.61 6.63 4.19
N GLY A 75 -22.85 7.71 4.27
CA GLY A 75 -22.68 8.53 5.48
C GLY A 75 -21.86 7.88 6.60
N SER A 76 -21.37 6.66 6.41
CA SER A 76 -20.69 5.89 7.46
C SER A 76 -19.17 5.99 7.33
N ILE A 77 -18.60 7.19 7.56
CA ILE A 77 -17.16 7.46 7.36
C ILE A 77 -16.28 6.54 8.20
N ASP A 78 -16.62 6.37 9.48
CA ASP A 78 -15.82 5.52 10.39
C ASP A 78 -15.81 4.05 9.96
N TYR A 79 -16.94 3.56 9.47
CA TYR A 79 -17.05 2.20 8.94
C TYR A 79 -16.21 2.01 7.66
N ILE A 80 -16.29 2.97 6.72
CA ILE A 80 -15.51 2.94 5.48
C ILE A 80 -14.01 2.99 5.79
N ALA A 81 -13.61 3.84 6.72
CA ALA A 81 -12.22 3.93 7.18
C ALA A 81 -11.74 2.60 7.78
N SER A 82 -12.55 1.96 8.63
CA SER A 82 -12.25 0.66 9.22
C SER A 82 -12.09 -0.44 8.18
N VAL A 83 -13.01 -0.53 7.22
CA VAL A 83 -12.92 -1.50 6.09
C VAL A 83 -11.67 -1.26 5.25
N SER A 84 -11.33 0.01 4.98
CA SER A 84 -10.13 0.38 4.21
C SER A 84 -8.85 -0.03 4.93
N LEU A 85 -8.74 0.25 6.24
CA LEU A 85 -7.59 -0.12 7.06
C LEU A 85 -7.39 -1.63 7.13
N ILE A 86 -8.46 -2.41 7.30
CA ILE A 86 -8.40 -3.87 7.33
C ILE A 86 -7.96 -4.42 5.97
N SER A 87 -8.52 -3.91 4.87
CA SER A 87 -8.15 -4.33 3.52
C SER A 87 -6.68 -4.03 3.21
N LEU A 88 -6.20 -2.86 3.64
CA LEU A 88 -4.79 -2.46 3.51
C LEU A 88 -3.88 -3.38 4.33
N ALA A 89 -4.26 -3.72 5.57
CA ALA A 89 -3.52 -4.66 6.41
C ALA A 89 -3.38 -6.03 5.75
N ILE A 90 -4.46 -6.56 5.15
CA ILE A 90 -4.43 -7.83 4.40
C ILE A 90 -3.45 -7.74 3.22
N CYS A 91 -3.49 -6.66 2.44
CA CYS A 91 -2.55 -6.45 1.32
C CYS A 91 -1.10 -6.43 1.78
N TYR A 92 -0.79 -5.73 2.87
CA TYR A 92 0.58 -5.69 3.40
C TYR A 92 1.03 -7.03 3.97
N MET A 93 0.16 -7.79 4.61
CA MET A 93 0.49 -9.15 5.07
C MET A 93 0.82 -10.06 3.89
N ILE A 94 0.04 -10.01 2.80
CA ILE A 94 0.31 -10.77 1.57
C ILE A 94 1.65 -10.33 0.98
N GLY A 95 1.95 -9.04 0.94
CA GLY A 95 3.23 -8.50 0.48
C GLY A 95 4.42 -9.03 1.31
N CYS A 96 4.29 -9.07 2.63
CA CYS A 96 5.31 -9.64 3.52
C CYS A 96 5.51 -11.15 3.29
N LEU A 97 4.43 -11.90 3.12
CA LEU A 97 4.49 -13.34 2.81
C LEU A 97 5.15 -13.58 1.44
N SER A 98 4.82 -12.77 0.43
CA SER A 98 5.44 -12.82 -0.89
C SER A 98 6.94 -12.55 -0.84
N TYR A 99 7.37 -11.55 -0.06
CA TYR A 99 8.80 -11.27 0.15
C TYR A 99 9.53 -12.46 0.77
N ILE A 100 8.96 -13.08 1.81
CA ILE A 100 9.53 -14.25 2.47
C ILE A 100 9.60 -15.43 1.49
N GLY A 101 8.52 -15.67 0.74
CA GLY A 101 8.43 -16.73 -0.27
C GLY A 101 9.46 -16.56 -1.39
N LEU A 102 9.60 -15.37 -1.96
CA LEU A 102 10.58 -15.06 -3.00
C LEU A 102 12.02 -15.20 -2.50
N LYS A 103 12.28 -14.79 -1.25
CA LYS A 103 13.61 -14.94 -0.67
C LYS A 103 13.99 -16.40 -0.46
N LYS A 104 13.01 -17.26 -0.14
CA LYS A 104 13.22 -18.71 0.03
C LYS A 104 13.37 -19.41 -1.32
N LYS A 105 12.59 -19.00 -2.33
CA LYS A 105 12.58 -19.64 -3.67
C LYS A 105 13.81 -19.28 -4.49
N TYR A 106 14.31 -18.03 -4.37
CA TYR A 106 15.45 -17.51 -5.12
C TYR A 106 16.49 -16.92 -4.17
N PRO A 107 17.29 -17.77 -3.46
CA PRO A 107 18.28 -17.31 -2.48
C PRO A 107 19.43 -16.55 -3.14
N ASP A 108 19.87 -16.97 -4.34
CA ASP A 108 21.03 -16.45 -5.06
C ASP A 108 20.73 -15.23 -5.94
N MET A 109 19.48 -14.74 -5.92
CA MET A 109 19.08 -13.58 -6.69
C MET A 109 19.86 -12.32 -6.23
N LYS A 110 20.53 -11.66 -7.16
CA LYS A 110 21.21 -10.40 -6.92
C LYS A 110 20.19 -9.32 -6.53
N ARG A 111 20.26 -8.86 -5.30
CA ARG A 111 19.36 -7.80 -4.77
C ARG A 111 20.19 -6.55 -4.51
N PRO A 112 20.04 -5.49 -5.33
CA PRO A 112 20.77 -4.25 -5.14
C PRO A 112 20.41 -3.58 -3.81
N TYR A 113 19.16 -3.72 -3.35
CA TYR A 113 18.68 -3.19 -2.07
C TYR A 113 18.43 -4.31 -1.06
N LYS A 114 18.96 -4.13 0.15
CA LYS A 114 18.70 -5.02 1.30
C LYS A 114 17.77 -4.29 2.27
N ALA A 115 16.57 -4.83 2.49
CA ALA A 115 15.65 -4.22 3.44
C ALA A 115 16.22 -4.25 4.87
N PRO A 116 16.17 -3.13 5.62
CA PRO A 116 16.52 -3.12 7.02
C PRO A 116 15.59 -4.10 7.78
N LEU A 117 16.13 -4.90 8.69
CA LEU A 117 15.44 -5.98 9.40
C LEU A 117 15.03 -7.19 8.51
N GLY A 118 15.00 -7.09 7.20
CA GLY A 118 14.76 -8.20 6.27
C GLY A 118 13.52 -9.05 6.64
N VAL A 119 13.70 -10.36 6.76
CA VAL A 119 12.61 -11.31 7.10
C VAL A 119 12.04 -11.05 8.50
N VAL A 120 12.89 -10.67 9.46
CA VAL A 120 12.44 -10.37 10.83
C VAL A 120 11.44 -9.20 10.84
N GLY A 121 11.72 -8.15 10.05
CA GLY A 121 10.79 -7.03 9.88
C GLY A 121 9.43 -7.47 9.34
N CYS A 122 9.42 -8.35 8.33
CA CYS A 122 8.17 -8.89 7.78
C CYS A 122 7.37 -9.69 8.83
N VAL A 123 8.05 -10.53 9.61
CA VAL A 123 7.38 -11.32 10.67
C VAL A 123 6.78 -10.41 11.73
N VAL A 124 7.55 -9.41 12.22
CA VAL A 124 7.05 -8.43 13.19
C VAL A 124 5.84 -7.67 12.63
N THR A 125 5.90 -7.24 11.39
CA THR A 125 4.78 -6.54 10.72
C THR A 125 3.54 -7.41 10.65
N ILE A 126 3.67 -8.69 10.28
CA ILE A 126 2.54 -9.64 10.23
C ILE A 126 1.94 -9.80 11.63
N VAL A 127 2.75 -10.00 12.67
CA VAL A 127 2.28 -10.15 14.05
C VAL A 127 1.49 -8.91 14.50
N LEU A 128 2.01 -7.71 14.21
CA LEU A 128 1.34 -6.46 14.56
C LEU A 128 0.00 -6.30 13.82
N TYR A 129 -0.06 -6.65 12.54
CA TYR A 129 -1.34 -6.60 11.81
C TYR A 129 -2.35 -7.64 12.31
N VAL A 130 -1.92 -8.86 12.62
CA VAL A 130 -2.79 -9.87 13.23
C VAL A 130 -3.33 -9.38 14.57
N PHE A 131 -2.47 -8.78 15.40
CA PHE A 131 -2.90 -8.16 16.66
C PHE A 131 -3.93 -7.05 16.43
N MET A 132 -3.69 -6.16 15.47
CA MET A 132 -4.64 -5.10 15.09
C MET A 132 -5.99 -5.68 14.64
N LEU A 133 -5.99 -6.78 13.85
CA LEU A 133 -7.23 -7.40 13.38
C LEU A 133 -8.07 -8.01 14.50
N ILE A 134 -7.46 -8.45 15.62
CA ILE A 134 -8.19 -8.98 16.78
C ILE A 134 -9.06 -7.89 17.43
N PHE A 135 -8.61 -6.64 17.41
CA PHE A 135 -9.33 -5.50 17.99
C PHE A 135 -10.17 -4.72 16.96
N ALA A 136 -10.18 -5.16 15.70
CA ALA A 136 -10.95 -4.52 14.65
C ALA A 136 -12.46 -4.73 14.82
N ASP A 137 -13.26 -3.79 14.29
CA ASP A 137 -14.72 -3.92 14.27
C ASP A 137 -15.13 -5.17 13.48
N LYS A 138 -16.00 -5.99 14.10
CA LYS A 138 -16.43 -7.28 13.54
C LYS A 138 -17.16 -7.14 12.22
N MET A 139 -17.98 -6.08 12.06
CA MET A 139 -18.71 -5.84 10.82
C MET A 139 -17.77 -5.43 9.69
N ALA A 140 -16.80 -4.57 9.98
CA ALA A 140 -15.77 -4.18 9.02
C ALA A 140 -14.88 -5.36 8.63
N LEU A 141 -14.56 -6.24 9.58
CA LEU A 141 -13.79 -7.47 9.32
C LEU A 141 -14.54 -8.44 8.41
N LEU A 142 -15.82 -8.66 8.65
CA LEU A 142 -16.67 -9.50 7.80
C LEU A 142 -16.75 -8.93 6.38
N THR A 143 -16.98 -7.65 6.24
CA THR A 143 -17.08 -6.98 4.93
C THR A 143 -15.77 -7.06 4.15
N SER A 144 -14.64 -6.78 4.80
CA SER A 144 -13.31 -6.91 4.18
C SER A 144 -13.02 -8.36 3.78
N GLY A 145 -13.45 -9.34 4.59
CA GLY A 145 -13.35 -10.76 4.28
C GLY A 145 -14.18 -11.13 3.05
N ILE A 146 -15.42 -10.67 2.97
CA ILE A 146 -16.29 -10.89 1.80
C ILE A 146 -15.68 -10.29 0.54
N ILE A 147 -15.18 -9.05 0.60
CA ILE A 147 -14.52 -8.41 -0.53
C ILE A 147 -13.29 -9.21 -0.97
N THR A 148 -12.47 -9.66 -0.03
CA THR A 148 -11.27 -10.46 -0.34
C THR A 148 -11.64 -11.78 -1.02
N VAL A 149 -12.64 -12.49 -0.51
CA VAL A 149 -13.12 -13.73 -1.12
C VAL A 149 -13.71 -13.47 -2.51
N ALA A 150 -14.49 -12.42 -2.68
CA ALA A 150 -15.03 -12.03 -3.98
C ALA A 150 -13.92 -11.74 -5.00
N CYS A 151 -12.84 -11.05 -4.60
CA CYS A 151 -11.67 -10.82 -5.44
C CYS A 151 -10.95 -12.13 -5.82
N ILE A 152 -10.82 -13.07 -4.89
CA ILE A 152 -10.22 -14.39 -5.15
C ILE A 152 -11.08 -15.18 -6.15
N ILE A 153 -12.40 -15.22 -5.94
CA ILE A 153 -13.32 -15.89 -6.86
C ILE A 153 -13.24 -15.25 -8.26
N PHE A 154 -13.26 -13.92 -8.33
CA PHE A 154 -13.11 -13.20 -9.59
C PHE A 154 -11.79 -13.55 -10.30
N TYR A 155 -10.69 -13.62 -9.56
CA TYR A 155 -9.39 -14.04 -10.09
C TYR A 155 -9.46 -15.43 -10.71
N TYR A 156 -10.02 -16.42 -10.01
CA TYR A 156 -10.14 -17.79 -10.53
C TYR A 156 -11.07 -17.91 -11.74
N LEU A 157 -12.18 -17.18 -11.74
CA LEU A 157 -13.15 -17.26 -12.83
C LEU A 157 -12.70 -16.52 -14.09
N TYR A 158 -12.02 -15.39 -13.94
CA TYR A 158 -11.71 -14.50 -15.05
C TYR A 158 -10.22 -14.48 -15.40
N SER A 159 -9.37 -14.24 -14.42
CA SER A 159 -7.95 -13.95 -14.64
C SER A 159 -7.12 -15.22 -14.85
N HIS A 160 -7.39 -16.30 -14.10
CA HIS A 160 -6.65 -17.55 -14.21
C HIS A 160 -6.73 -18.22 -15.58
N LYS A 161 -7.80 -17.97 -16.33
CA LYS A 161 -7.99 -18.53 -17.68
C LYS A 161 -7.22 -17.80 -18.77
N LYS A 162 -6.64 -16.65 -18.48
CA LYS A 162 -5.83 -15.87 -19.41
C LYS A 162 -4.36 -16.09 -19.08
N GLU A 163 -3.56 -16.42 -20.09
CA GLU A 163 -2.11 -16.44 -19.96
C GLU A 163 -1.63 -15.05 -19.54
N PHE A 164 -1.24 -14.93 -18.31
CA PHE A 164 -0.61 -13.73 -17.77
C PHE A 164 0.78 -13.62 -18.41
N LYS A 165 0.98 -12.66 -19.30
CA LYS A 165 2.30 -12.31 -19.83
C LYS A 165 3.08 -11.55 -18.77
N MET A 166 3.41 -12.21 -17.65
CA MET A 166 4.49 -11.70 -16.81
C MET A 166 5.81 -12.07 -17.47
N PRO A 167 6.72 -11.12 -17.66
CA PRO A 167 8.09 -11.45 -18.01
C PRO A 167 8.60 -12.44 -16.96
N SER A 168 9.34 -13.48 -17.38
CA SER A 168 9.90 -14.41 -16.43
C SER A 168 10.81 -13.63 -15.48
N ILE A 169 10.75 -13.97 -14.18
CA ILE A 169 11.63 -13.32 -13.18
C ILE A 169 13.10 -13.40 -13.61
N GLU A 170 13.46 -14.41 -14.39
CA GLU A 170 14.79 -14.62 -14.97
C GLU A 170 15.13 -13.57 -16.05
N GLU A 171 14.16 -13.12 -16.84
CA GLU A 171 14.34 -12.03 -17.82
C GLU A 171 14.52 -10.68 -17.12
N GLU A 172 13.74 -10.40 -16.07
CA GLU A 172 13.88 -9.16 -15.28
C GLU A 172 15.20 -9.13 -14.48
N ILE A 173 15.67 -10.27 -13.96
CA ILE A 173 16.94 -10.37 -13.23
C ILE A 173 18.13 -10.12 -14.17
N GLY A 174 18.04 -10.54 -15.44
CA GLY A 174 19.08 -10.28 -16.44
C GLY A 174 19.29 -8.80 -16.77
N ILE A 175 18.30 -7.93 -16.48
CA ILE A 175 18.34 -6.49 -16.74
C ILE A 175 18.96 -5.71 -15.56
N ILE A 176 19.07 -6.33 -14.37
CA ILE A 176 19.64 -5.67 -13.18
C ILE A 176 21.16 -5.64 -13.31
N GLU A 177 21.72 -4.56 -13.83
CA GLU A 177 23.16 -4.28 -13.81
C GLU A 177 23.63 -4.15 -12.35
N GLU A 178 24.82 -4.72 -12.06
CA GLU A 178 25.42 -4.50 -10.74
C GLU A 178 25.76 -3.00 -10.58
N PRO A 179 25.36 -2.38 -9.46
CA PRO A 179 25.70 -0.99 -9.23
C PRO A 179 27.22 -0.82 -9.17
N ASP A 180 27.73 0.20 -9.83
CA ASP A 180 29.13 0.60 -9.81
C ASP A 180 29.64 0.73 -8.37
N GLY A 181 30.91 0.44 -8.13
CA GLY A 181 31.49 0.35 -6.78
C GLY A 181 31.26 1.59 -5.91
N GLU A 182 31.18 2.77 -6.53
CA GLU A 182 30.87 4.03 -5.83
C GLU A 182 29.38 4.12 -5.43
N THR A 183 28.49 3.68 -6.33
CA THR A 183 27.05 3.59 -6.07
C THR A 183 26.75 2.58 -4.97
N LYS A 184 27.43 1.43 -4.96
CA LYS A 184 27.30 0.41 -3.92
C LYS A 184 27.68 0.96 -2.54
N LYS A 185 28.78 1.71 -2.42
CA LYS A 185 29.17 2.36 -1.16
C LYS A 185 28.13 3.39 -0.68
N LYS A 186 27.57 4.18 -1.60
CA LYS A 186 26.48 5.13 -1.25
C LYS A 186 25.24 4.40 -0.77
N MET A 187 24.86 3.29 -1.41
CA MET A 187 23.72 2.48 -1.01
C MET A 187 23.92 1.82 0.36
N ASP A 188 25.11 1.29 0.66
CA ASP A 188 25.44 0.70 1.96
C ASP A 188 25.42 1.75 3.09
N LYS A 189 25.87 2.96 2.80
CA LYS A 189 25.79 4.08 3.76
C LYS A 189 24.33 4.47 4.01
N GLN A 190 23.52 4.61 2.97
CA GLN A 190 22.09 4.89 3.10
C GLN A 190 21.36 3.77 3.84
N TYR A 191 21.65 2.52 3.56
CA TYR A 191 21.11 1.37 4.27
C TYR A 191 21.35 1.46 5.78
N ASN A 192 22.58 1.77 6.20
CA ASN A 192 22.90 1.89 7.62
C ASN A 192 22.15 3.06 8.29
N ILE A 193 22.02 4.19 7.60
CA ILE A 193 21.24 5.34 8.10
C ILE A 193 19.78 4.95 8.26
N TRP A 194 19.16 4.36 7.26
CA TRP A 194 17.77 3.93 7.30
C TRP A 194 17.51 2.85 8.37
N LYS A 195 18.44 1.93 8.53
CA LYS A 195 18.36 0.90 9.59
C LYS A 195 18.30 1.53 10.99
N VAL A 196 19.17 2.49 11.26
CA VAL A 196 19.19 3.22 12.55
C VAL A 196 17.91 4.03 12.72
N CYS A 197 17.49 4.79 11.70
CA CYS A 197 16.24 5.56 11.74
C CYS A 197 15.03 4.67 12.00
N THR A 198 14.93 3.51 11.34
CA THR A 198 13.82 2.56 11.54
C THR A 198 13.79 2.04 12.99
N ILE A 199 14.94 1.69 13.55
CA ILE A 199 15.03 1.24 14.94
C ILE A 199 14.58 2.36 15.89
N ILE A 200 15.07 3.58 15.69
CA ILE A 200 14.71 4.74 16.54
C ILE A 200 13.20 5.01 16.48
N VAL A 201 12.62 5.07 15.27
CA VAL A 201 11.18 5.32 15.11
C VAL A 201 10.34 4.21 15.74
N THR A 202 10.76 2.95 15.60
CA THR A 202 10.08 1.81 16.22
C THR A 202 10.16 1.88 17.76
N CYS A 203 11.32 2.22 18.33
CA CYS A 203 11.48 2.40 19.77
C CYS A 203 10.63 3.56 20.31
N ILE A 204 10.57 4.69 19.60
CA ILE A 204 9.73 5.84 19.97
C ILE A 204 8.26 5.45 19.93
N ALA A 205 7.80 4.79 18.85
CA ALA A 205 6.43 4.36 18.72
C ALA A 205 6.02 3.38 19.84
N LEU A 206 6.86 2.39 20.13
CA LEU A 206 6.64 1.47 21.24
C LEU A 206 6.63 2.22 22.60
N GLY A 207 7.52 3.19 22.80
CA GLY A 207 7.54 4.01 24.02
C GLY A 207 6.23 4.80 24.20
N ILE A 208 5.72 5.43 23.16
CA ILE A 208 4.46 6.19 23.18
C ILE A 208 3.26 5.28 23.55
N TYR A 209 3.27 4.01 23.09
CA TYR A 209 2.18 3.07 23.39
C TYR A 209 2.31 2.39 24.75
N ILE A 210 3.53 2.06 25.17
CA ILE A 210 3.78 1.26 26.38
C ILE A 210 3.78 2.15 27.63
N ILE A 211 4.35 3.36 27.57
CA ILE A 211 4.46 4.25 28.74
C ILE A 211 3.08 4.59 29.36
N PRO A 212 2.05 4.98 28.60
CA PRO A 212 0.72 5.24 29.18
C PRO A 212 0.04 3.98 29.75
N MET A 213 0.44 2.79 29.28
CA MET A 213 -0.12 1.52 29.74
C MET A 213 0.49 1.06 31.06
N ILE A 214 1.74 1.47 31.35
CA ILE A 214 2.45 1.16 32.59
C ILE A 214 2.14 2.19 33.69
N VAL A 215 1.87 3.45 33.31
CA VAL A 215 1.62 4.56 34.25
C VAL A 215 0.15 4.61 34.72
N LYS A 216 -0.72 3.77 34.17
CA LYS A 216 -2.09 3.57 34.64
C LYS A 216 -2.18 2.42 35.62
#